data_09dc6888cf99127a7d1df0e0f2d52d2d
#
_entry.id   09dc6888cf99127a7d1df0e0f2d52d2d
#
_cell.length_a   1.000
_cell.length_b   1.000
_cell.length_c   1.000
_cell.angle_alpha   90.00
_cell.angle_beta   90.00
_cell.angle_gamma   90.00
#
_symmetry.space_group_name_H-M   'P 1'
#
loop_
_entity.id
_entity.type
_entity.pdbx_description
1 polymer ?
#
loop_
_entity_poly.entity_id
_entity_poly.type
_entity_poly.pdbx_seq_one_letter_code
_entity_poly.pdbx_strand_id
1 'polypeptide(L)'
;MDHSSCSGCSLCLLVCPVWRETRDVRLTPRGRAKAMQHGASARDIAASIAACTLCGACEPACPEELPLVAMIMGLRREAPLPVAALRSSSGRKSLLLAGRMLGRDETRRQRTLALLGEGFELAEDDGSDVAAALESGAPVLQGRLERFLDCVGSAKRLVVAEGILLRPLREWLPRASVTSLGEFLSKKMEVRSKLRASDLYVIETRAFHADHRRLVGHYDALRASSGCEMNLDLQRIAIPAMQARWILEGRRVARIIVEDLGDCSAFSFAAAPVMHLADL
;
A
#
# COMPACT_ATOMS: atom_id res chain seq x y z
N MET A 1 3.40 22.18 -4.17
CA MET A 1 3.21 21.23 -3.05
C MET A 1 3.24 22.05 -1.78
N ASP A 2 2.19 21.94 -0.98
CA ASP A 2 2.04 22.89 0.13
C ASP A 2 2.52 22.28 1.46
N HIS A 3 3.82 22.42 1.71
CA HIS A 3 4.43 22.15 3.00
C HIS A 3 4.29 23.36 3.96
N SER A 4 3.86 24.51 3.44
CA SER A 4 3.78 25.77 4.21
C SER A 4 2.77 25.68 5.35
N SER A 5 1.67 24.96 5.16
CA SER A 5 0.60 24.77 6.14
C SER A 5 0.95 23.80 7.29
N CYS A 6 2.15 23.20 7.32
CA CYS A 6 2.55 22.33 8.42
C CYS A 6 2.77 23.13 9.71
N SER A 7 1.86 23.00 10.68
CA SER A 7 1.97 23.65 12.01
C SER A 7 3.14 23.10 12.86
N GLY A 8 3.62 21.87 12.56
CA GLY A 8 4.68 21.21 13.34
C GLY A 8 4.18 20.49 14.59
N CYS A 9 2.91 20.15 14.68
CA CYS A 9 2.27 19.51 15.83
C CYS A 9 2.86 18.15 16.21
N SER A 10 3.57 17.47 15.29
CA SER A 10 4.27 16.18 15.51
C SER A 10 3.37 14.93 15.59
N LEU A 11 2.06 14.99 15.41
CA LEU A 11 1.17 13.83 15.48
C LEU A 11 1.56 12.76 14.44
N CYS A 12 2.03 13.17 13.25
CA CYS A 12 2.55 12.26 12.23
C CYS A 12 3.77 11.43 12.68
N LEU A 13 4.50 11.85 13.72
CA LEU A 13 5.60 11.06 14.29
C LEU A 13 5.10 9.81 15.01
N LEU A 14 3.96 9.91 15.70
CA LEU A 14 3.42 8.82 16.52
C LEU A 14 3.10 7.57 15.68
N VAL A 15 2.76 7.77 14.42
CA VAL A 15 2.36 6.73 13.47
C VAL A 15 3.43 6.42 12.41
N CYS A 16 4.53 7.19 12.39
CA CYS A 16 5.58 7.03 11.38
C CYS A 16 6.48 5.83 11.69
N PRO A 17 6.56 4.79 10.82
CA PRO A 17 7.43 3.65 11.03
C PRO A 17 8.91 4.06 11.10
N VAL A 18 9.32 4.99 10.25
CA VAL A 18 10.71 5.49 10.23
C VAL A 18 11.09 6.16 11.54
N TRP A 19 10.19 6.95 12.13
CA TRP A 19 10.43 7.54 13.47
C TRP A 19 10.55 6.46 14.55
N ARG A 20 9.72 5.44 14.50
CA ARG A 20 9.76 4.36 15.49
C ARG A 20 11.09 3.60 15.47
N GLU A 21 11.64 3.36 14.28
CA GLU A 21 12.91 2.67 14.09
C GLU A 21 14.13 3.54 14.39
N THR A 22 14.13 4.80 13.89
CA THR A 22 15.34 5.61 13.86
C THR A 22 15.42 6.66 14.96
N ARG A 23 14.27 7.09 15.50
CA ARG A 23 14.14 8.25 16.41
C ARG A 23 14.74 9.55 15.84
N ASP A 24 14.97 9.60 14.53
CA ASP A 24 15.48 10.77 13.83
C ASP A 24 14.33 11.55 13.18
N VAL A 25 14.01 12.71 13.78
CA VAL A 25 12.94 13.58 13.28
C VAL A 25 13.19 14.07 11.84
N ARG A 26 14.45 14.17 11.42
CA ARG A 26 14.81 14.62 10.06
C ARG A 26 14.25 13.66 8.99
N LEU A 27 14.11 12.38 9.32
CA LEU A 27 13.61 11.33 8.42
C LEU A 27 12.07 11.21 8.41
N THR A 28 11.36 12.11 9.07
CA THR A 28 9.91 12.05 9.28
C THR A 28 9.13 13.04 8.41
N PRO A 29 7.80 12.90 8.28
CA PRO A 29 6.97 13.88 7.55
C PRO A 29 7.14 15.29 8.11
N ARG A 30 7.14 15.46 9.45
CA ARG A 30 7.37 16.74 10.10
C ARG A 30 8.75 17.32 9.79
N GLY A 31 9.80 16.48 9.87
CA GLY A 31 11.17 16.92 9.59
C GLY A 31 11.32 17.44 8.17
N ARG A 32 10.76 16.72 7.20
CA ARG A 32 10.75 17.15 5.79
C ARG A 32 10.00 18.45 5.58
N ALA A 33 8.77 18.55 6.09
CA ALA A 33 7.97 19.77 5.94
C ALA A 33 8.68 20.99 6.55
N LYS A 34 9.27 20.84 7.74
CA LYS A 34 10.03 21.94 8.37
C LYS A 34 11.30 22.29 7.62
N ALA A 35 12.07 21.31 7.13
CA ALA A 35 13.24 21.59 6.30
C ALA A 35 12.87 22.40 5.05
N MET A 36 11.79 22.00 4.36
CA MET A 36 11.29 22.74 3.18
C MET A 36 10.79 24.15 3.54
N GLN A 37 10.11 24.33 4.67
CA GLN A 37 9.72 25.67 5.17
C GLN A 37 10.92 26.59 5.42
N HIS A 38 12.08 26.00 5.76
CA HIS A 38 13.33 26.72 5.98
C HIS A 38 14.24 26.77 4.74
N GLY A 39 13.71 26.47 3.55
CA GLY A 39 14.39 26.66 2.27
C GLY A 39 15.27 25.50 1.83
N ALA A 40 15.20 24.31 2.49
CA ALA A 40 15.91 23.14 2.01
C ALA A 40 15.32 22.65 0.67
N SER A 41 16.19 22.25 -0.27
CA SER A 41 15.80 21.58 -1.51
C SER A 41 15.58 20.08 -1.31
N ALA A 42 14.94 19.43 -2.28
CA ALA A 42 14.80 17.96 -2.26
C ALA A 42 16.16 17.24 -2.18
N ARG A 43 17.21 17.82 -2.77
CA ARG A 43 18.57 17.25 -2.70
C ARG A 43 19.16 17.31 -1.30
N ASP A 44 18.93 18.38 -0.57
CA ASP A 44 19.45 18.56 0.80
C ASP A 44 18.83 17.54 1.77
N ILE A 45 17.63 17.07 1.49
CA ILE A 45 16.90 16.08 2.30
C ILE A 45 16.76 14.71 1.62
N ALA A 46 17.63 14.39 0.64
CA ALA A 46 17.54 13.15 -0.14
C ALA A 46 17.48 11.88 0.71
N ALA A 47 18.30 11.80 1.77
CA ALA A 47 18.26 10.67 2.72
C ALA A 47 16.89 10.54 3.41
N SER A 48 16.26 11.64 3.78
CA SER A 48 14.93 11.66 4.37
C SER A 48 13.85 11.23 3.37
N ILE A 49 13.98 11.64 2.11
CA ILE A 49 13.08 11.25 1.02
C ILE A 49 13.17 9.75 0.77
N ALA A 50 14.39 9.18 0.73
CA ALA A 50 14.63 7.76 0.53
C ALA A 50 14.10 6.90 1.69
N ALA A 51 14.20 7.37 2.92
CA ALA A 51 13.75 6.65 4.11
C ALA A 51 12.22 6.47 4.18
N CYS A 52 11.42 7.27 3.46
CA CYS A 52 9.96 7.18 3.51
C CYS A 52 9.45 5.91 2.82
N THR A 53 8.64 5.12 3.52
CA THR A 53 8.05 3.86 3.00
C THR A 53 6.76 4.07 2.19
N LEU A 54 6.29 5.32 2.04
CA LEU A 54 5.01 5.67 1.39
C LEU A 54 3.79 4.96 1.99
N CYS A 55 3.86 4.52 3.25
CA CYS A 55 2.77 3.78 3.90
C CYS A 55 1.47 4.59 4.09
N GLY A 56 1.52 5.92 4.02
CA GLY A 56 0.37 6.80 4.13
C GLY A 56 -0.17 7.03 5.54
N ALA A 57 0.35 6.35 6.58
CA ALA A 57 -0.15 6.45 7.96
C ALA A 57 -0.17 7.88 8.52
N CYS A 58 0.72 8.75 8.04
CA CYS A 58 0.81 10.13 8.49
C CYS A 58 -0.34 11.03 8.01
N GLU A 59 -1.04 10.69 6.93
CA GLU A 59 -2.14 11.52 6.40
C GLU A 59 -3.36 11.53 7.32
N PRO A 60 -3.93 10.38 7.76
CA PRO A 60 -5.05 10.38 8.68
C PRO A 60 -4.71 10.93 10.08
N ALA A 61 -3.41 10.96 10.44
CA ALA A 61 -2.95 11.54 11.70
C ALA A 61 -2.67 13.06 11.62
N CYS A 62 -2.74 13.64 10.42
CA CYS A 62 -2.46 15.06 10.23
C CYS A 62 -3.70 15.93 10.48
N PRO A 63 -3.72 16.82 11.50
CA PRO A 63 -4.88 17.69 11.75
C PRO A 63 -5.08 18.76 10.68
N GLU A 64 -4.02 19.09 9.93
CA GLU A 64 -4.07 20.03 8.80
C GLU A 64 -4.48 19.33 7.49
N GLU A 65 -4.81 18.05 7.52
CA GLU A 65 -5.20 17.22 6.36
C GLU A 65 -4.23 17.34 5.17
N LEU A 66 -2.92 17.51 5.44
CA LEU A 66 -1.90 17.68 4.40
C LEU A 66 -1.74 16.41 3.56
N PRO A 67 -1.62 16.52 2.22
CA PRO A 67 -1.39 15.38 1.32
C PRO A 67 0.08 14.94 1.38
N LEU A 68 0.48 14.35 2.52
CA LEU A 68 1.89 14.04 2.83
C LEU A 68 2.50 12.99 1.90
N VAL A 69 1.70 12.05 1.40
CA VAL A 69 2.16 11.07 0.40
C VAL A 69 2.40 11.75 -0.95
N ALA A 70 1.49 12.63 -1.38
CA ALA A 70 1.68 13.39 -2.62
C ALA A 70 2.89 14.34 -2.53
N MET A 71 3.12 14.94 -1.35
CA MET A 71 4.29 15.75 -1.08
C MET A 71 5.59 14.95 -1.24
N ILE A 72 5.71 13.78 -0.61
CA ILE A 72 6.93 12.97 -0.72
C ILE A 72 7.15 12.41 -2.12
N MET A 73 6.09 12.05 -2.84
CA MET A 73 6.18 11.63 -4.24
C MET A 73 6.68 12.77 -5.13
N GLY A 74 6.24 14.00 -4.88
CA GLY A 74 6.77 15.18 -5.56
C GLY A 74 8.26 15.40 -5.30
N LEU A 75 8.69 15.32 -4.04
CA LEU A 75 10.11 15.43 -3.67
C LEU A 75 10.97 14.32 -4.30
N ARG A 76 10.45 13.11 -4.44
CA ARG A 76 11.13 12.02 -5.18
C ARG A 76 11.29 12.31 -6.67
N ARG A 77 10.35 13.02 -7.30
CA ARG A 77 10.51 13.46 -8.71
C ARG A 77 11.63 14.48 -8.88
N GLU A 78 11.83 15.34 -7.89
CA GLU A 78 12.92 16.33 -7.89
C GLU A 78 14.29 15.69 -7.58
N ALA A 79 14.31 14.60 -6.79
CA ALA A 79 15.49 13.82 -6.43
C ALA A 79 15.20 12.31 -6.59
N PRO A 80 15.16 11.77 -7.84
CA PRO A 80 14.71 10.42 -8.14
C PRO A 80 15.67 9.33 -7.65
N LEU A 81 15.07 8.20 -7.19
CA LEU A 81 15.79 6.98 -6.79
C LEU A 81 15.92 6.01 -8.01
N PRO A 82 16.92 5.10 -8.08
CA PRO A 82 17.15 4.23 -9.25
C PRO A 82 16.04 3.17 -9.50
N VAL A 83 15.67 2.88 -10.76
CA VAL A 83 14.60 1.93 -11.15
C VAL A 83 14.92 1.06 -12.39
N ALA A 84 14.34 -0.15 -12.49
CA ALA A 84 14.51 -1.13 -13.58
C ALA A 84 13.31 -1.20 -14.56
N ALA A 85 13.49 -1.58 -15.84
CA ALA A 85 12.55 -1.45 -16.98
C ALA A 85 11.64 -2.68 -17.31
N LEU A 86 10.51 -2.52 -18.05
CA LEU A 86 9.40 -3.49 -18.30
C LEU A 86 8.71 -3.53 -19.68
N ARG A 87 7.73 -4.43 -19.89
CA ARG A 87 7.04 -4.78 -21.16
C ARG A 87 5.50 -4.70 -21.06
N SER A 88 4.73 -4.63 -22.18
CA SER A 88 3.26 -4.34 -22.24
C SER A 88 2.41 -5.22 -23.16
N SER A 89 1.07 -5.29 -22.97
CA SER A 89 0.01 -5.73 -23.90
C SER A 89 -1.46 -5.49 -23.45
N SER A 90 -2.54 -5.86 -24.17
CA SER A 90 -3.89 -5.26 -24.27
C SER A 90 -5.10 -5.91 -23.54
N GLY A 91 -6.16 -5.16 -23.24
CA GLY A 91 -7.14 -5.24 -22.21
C GLY A 91 -8.52 -5.95 -22.27
N ARG A 92 -9.29 -6.06 -21.14
CA ARG A 92 -10.67 -6.61 -20.95
C ARG A 92 -11.45 -6.00 -19.75
N LYS A 93 -12.75 -6.43 -19.54
CA LYS A 93 -13.75 -5.76 -18.68
C LYS A 93 -13.54 -5.82 -17.15
N SER A 94 -12.90 -6.84 -16.62
CA SER A 94 -12.51 -6.93 -15.21
C SER A 94 -11.11 -7.51 -15.12
N LEU A 95 -10.16 -6.77 -14.54
CA LEU A 95 -8.76 -7.11 -14.58
C LEU A 95 -8.16 -7.20 -13.19
N LEU A 96 -7.26 -8.18 -13.00
CA LEU A 96 -6.33 -8.25 -11.89
C LEU A 96 -4.98 -7.67 -12.33
N LEU A 97 -4.53 -6.63 -11.66
CA LEU A 97 -3.15 -6.15 -11.71
C LEU A 97 -2.37 -6.87 -10.61
N ALA A 98 -1.67 -7.94 -11.00
CA ALA A 98 -1.00 -8.83 -10.05
C ALA A 98 0.21 -8.20 -9.36
N GLY A 99 0.82 -7.20 -9.99
CA GLY A 99 2.03 -6.59 -9.48
C GLY A 99 3.22 -7.52 -9.46
N ARG A 100 4.35 -6.99 -8.99
CA ARG A 100 5.66 -7.66 -9.08
C ARG A 100 5.73 -8.99 -8.33
N MET A 101 5.17 -9.05 -7.12
CA MET A 101 5.31 -10.25 -6.26
C MET A 101 4.33 -11.35 -6.67
N LEU A 102 3.05 -11.04 -6.77
CA LEU A 102 2.03 -12.02 -7.16
C LEU A 102 2.19 -12.44 -8.63
N GLY A 103 2.62 -11.52 -9.51
CA GLY A 103 2.88 -11.82 -10.91
C GLY A 103 3.93 -12.90 -11.15
N ARG A 104 4.88 -13.08 -10.21
CA ARG A 104 5.94 -14.11 -10.27
C ARG A 104 5.51 -15.45 -9.67
N ASP A 105 4.44 -15.49 -8.89
CA ASP A 105 3.92 -16.70 -8.24
C ASP A 105 2.72 -17.25 -9.02
N GLU A 106 2.98 -18.12 -10.00
CA GLU A 106 1.95 -18.70 -10.87
C GLU A 106 0.82 -19.36 -10.08
N THR A 107 1.18 -20.14 -9.06
CA THR A 107 0.21 -20.90 -8.26
C THR A 107 -0.74 -19.97 -7.49
N ARG A 108 -0.19 -18.96 -6.81
CA ARG A 108 -1.02 -17.99 -6.08
C ARG A 108 -1.80 -17.07 -7.02
N ARG A 109 -1.22 -16.71 -8.17
CA ARG A 109 -1.90 -15.91 -9.18
C ARG A 109 -3.15 -16.61 -9.70
N GLN A 110 -3.05 -17.91 -10.02
CA GLN A 110 -4.20 -18.72 -10.46
C GLN A 110 -5.25 -18.87 -9.36
N ARG A 111 -4.84 -19.15 -8.10
CA ARG A 111 -5.76 -19.16 -6.95
C ARG A 111 -6.46 -17.81 -6.76
N THR A 112 -5.72 -16.73 -6.85
CA THR A 112 -6.27 -15.37 -6.75
C THR A 112 -7.32 -15.13 -7.82
N LEU A 113 -7.05 -15.47 -9.08
CA LEU A 113 -8.03 -15.34 -10.16
C LEU A 113 -9.28 -16.20 -9.91
N ALA A 114 -9.12 -17.43 -9.44
CA ALA A 114 -10.25 -18.29 -9.08
C ALA A 114 -11.11 -17.65 -7.96
N LEU A 115 -10.49 -17.08 -6.93
CA LEU A 115 -11.19 -16.38 -5.85
C LEU A 115 -11.86 -15.08 -6.31
N LEU A 116 -11.29 -14.35 -7.27
CA LEU A 116 -11.93 -13.17 -7.86
C LEU A 116 -13.24 -13.54 -8.56
N GLY A 117 -13.29 -14.73 -9.16
CA GLY A 117 -14.46 -15.30 -9.82
C GLY A 117 -14.50 -15.04 -11.33
N GLU A 118 -15.55 -15.57 -11.96
CA GLU A 118 -15.73 -15.47 -13.41
C GLU A 118 -15.71 -14.03 -13.93
N GLY A 119 -15.10 -13.85 -15.08
CA GLY A 119 -14.97 -12.56 -15.77
C GLY A 119 -13.82 -11.68 -15.29
N PHE A 120 -13.00 -12.14 -14.32
CA PHE A 120 -11.71 -11.55 -14.05
C PHE A 120 -10.61 -12.23 -14.86
N GLU A 121 -9.73 -11.42 -15.40
CA GLU A 121 -8.57 -11.84 -16.15
C GLU A 121 -7.33 -11.12 -15.65
N LEU A 122 -6.17 -11.71 -15.88
CA LEU A 122 -4.91 -11.06 -15.59
C LEU A 122 -4.70 -9.92 -16.59
N ALA A 123 -4.36 -8.75 -16.09
CA ALA A 123 -3.91 -7.68 -16.94
C ALA A 123 -2.58 -8.09 -17.61
N GLU A 124 -2.48 -7.88 -18.92
CA GLU A 124 -1.24 -8.16 -19.65
C GLU A 124 -0.12 -7.19 -19.25
N ASP A 125 -0.49 -5.96 -18.91
CA ASP A 125 0.37 -4.97 -18.28
C ASP A 125 -0.17 -4.71 -16.87
N ASP A 126 0.55 -5.19 -15.86
CA ASP A 126 0.18 -5.04 -14.46
C ASP A 126 0.66 -3.73 -13.82
N GLY A 127 1.38 -2.90 -14.57
CA GLY A 127 1.91 -1.62 -14.11
C GLY A 127 2.99 -1.71 -13.04
N SER A 128 3.66 -2.86 -12.86
CA SER A 128 4.72 -3.02 -11.84
C SER A 128 5.86 -2.04 -11.98
N ASP A 129 6.22 -1.63 -13.20
CA ASP A 129 7.22 -0.60 -13.46
C ASP A 129 6.70 0.80 -13.13
N VAL A 130 5.43 1.04 -13.41
CA VAL A 130 4.75 2.29 -13.02
C VAL A 130 4.73 2.40 -11.50
N ALA A 131 4.38 1.31 -10.80
CA ALA A 131 4.42 1.24 -9.34
C ALA A 131 5.83 1.52 -8.80
N ALA A 132 6.85 0.89 -9.37
CA ALA A 132 8.25 1.08 -9.00
C ALA A 132 8.73 2.52 -9.28
N ALA A 133 8.31 3.12 -10.39
CA ALA A 133 8.60 4.51 -10.70
C ALA A 133 7.95 5.46 -9.69
N LEU A 134 6.68 5.25 -9.35
CA LEU A 134 5.99 6.02 -8.31
C LEU A 134 6.67 5.87 -6.94
N GLU A 135 7.07 4.66 -6.58
CA GLU A 135 7.75 4.37 -5.32
C GLU A 135 9.11 5.06 -5.22
N SER A 136 9.90 5.01 -6.28
CA SER A 136 11.23 5.64 -6.34
C SER A 136 11.19 7.16 -6.57
N GLY A 137 10.06 7.69 -7.07
CA GLY A 137 9.93 9.06 -7.56
C GLY A 137 10.52 9.28 -8.94
N ALA A 138 10.90 8.19 -9.65
CA ALA A 138 11.32 8.31 -11.04
C ALA A 138 10.14 8.78 -11.92
N PRO A 139 10.41 9.58 -12.96
CA PRO A 139 9.37 9.99 -13.87
C PRO A 139 8.85 8.79 -14.66
N VAL A 140 7.53 8.57 -14.62
CA VAL A 140 6.89 7.67 -15.58
C VAL A 140 6.86 8.41 -16.91
N LEU A 141 7.56 7.89 -17.92
CA LEU A 141 7.54 8.47 -19.25
C LEU A 141 6.10 8.50 -19.78
N GLN A 142 5.68 9.66 -20.34
CA GLN A 142 4.29 9.85 -20.79
C GLN A 142 3.82 8.72 -21.71
N GLY A 143 4.57 8.35 -22.72
CA GLY A 143 4.21 7.25 -23.63
C GLY A 143 4.19 5.87 -22.96
N ARG A 144 4.84 5.67 -21.80
CA ARG A 144 4.71 4.45 -20.99
C ARG A 144 3.41 4.44 -20.19
N LEU A 145 3.09 5.57 -19.57
CA LEU A 145 1.84 5.75 -18.85
C LEU A 145 0.63 5.58 -19.78
N GLU A 146 0.68 6.21 -20.97
CA GLU A 146 -0.37 6.09 -21.99
C GLU A 146 -0.61 4.61 -22.36
N ARG A 147 0.43 3.85 -22.68
CA ARG A 147 0.30 2.42 -22.99
C ARG A 147 -0.30 1.61 -21.84
N PHE A 148 0.11 1.89 -20.61
CA PHE A 148 -0.49 1.24 -19.43
C PHE A 148 -1.98 1.58 -19.31
N LEU A 149 -2.33 2.86 -19.43
CA LEU A 149 -3.71 3.30 -19.35
C LEU A 149 -4.56 2.78 -20.52
N ASP A 150 -4.02 2.66 -21.72
CA ASP A 150 -4.69 2.02 -22.85
C ASP A 150 -5.00 0.54 -22.57
N CYS A 151 -4.05 -0.15 -21.96
CA CYS A 151 -4.20 -1.55 -21.59
C CYS A 151 -5.33 -1.76 -20.55
N VAL A 152 -5.40 -0.91 -19.53
CA VAL A 152 -6.33 -1.10 -18.42
C VAL A 152 -7.59 -0.20 -18.52
N GLY A 153 -7.58 0.80 -19.38
CA GLY A 153 -8.61 1.85 -19.46
C GLY A 153 -9.98 1.38 -19.91
N SER A 154 -10.06 0.25 -20.63
CA SER A 154 -11.32 -0.38 -21.02
C SER A 154 -11.97 -1.19 -19.88
N ALA A 155 -11.25 -1.43 -18.77
CA ALA A 155 -11.75 -2.20 -17.64
C ALA A 155 -12.78 -1.41 -16.84
N LYS A 156 -13.92 -2.05 -16.54
CA LYS A 156 -14.92 -1.50 -15.61
C LYS A 156 -14.53 -1.72 -14.15
N ARG A 157 -13.82 -2.84 -13.86
CA ARG A 157 -13.35 -3.21 -12.53
C ARG A 157 -11.87 -3.53 -12.61
N LEU A 158 -11.10 -2.95 -11.71
CA LEU A 158 -9.69 -3.20 -11.53
C LEU A 158 -9.46 -3.66 -10.09
N VAL A 159 -8.83 -4.80 -9.91
CA VAL A 159 -8.33 -5.28 -8.62
C VAL A 159 -6.82 -5.18 -8.64
N VAL A 160 -6.24 -4.51 -7.66
CA VAL A 160 -4.84 -4.12 -7.64
C VAL A 160 -4.14 -4.76 -6.45
N ALA A 161 -3.09 -5.55 -6.70
CA ALA A 161 -2.30 -6.16 -5.63
C ALA A 161 -1.28 -5.18 -5.02
N GLU A 162 -0.73 -4.25 -5.81
CA GLU A 162 0.20 -3.24 -5.30
C GLU A 162 -0.55 -1.96 -4.87
N GLY A 163 -0.70 -1.75 -3.57
CA GLY A 163 -1.50 -0.65 -3.00
C GLY A 163 -1.07 0.76 -3.42
N ILE A 164 0.19 0.94 -3.83
CA ILE A 164 0.68 2.24 -4.32
C ILE A 164 -0.04 2.70 -5.60
N LEU A 165 -0.54 1.76 -6.42
CA LEU A 165 -1.29 2.08 -7.65
C LEU A 165 -2.75 2.47 -7.39
N LEU A 166 -3.30 2.20 -6.20
CA LEU A 166 -4.74 2.37 -5.94
C LEU A 166 -5.19 3.82 -6.14
N ARG A 167 -4.51 4.77 -5.51
CA ARG A 167 -4.86 6.20 -5.60
C ARG A 167 -4.62 6.75 -7.00
N PRO A 168 -3.44 6.57 -7.63
CA PRO A 168 -3.22 7.04 -9.00
C PRO A 168 -4.20 6.47 -10.01
N LEU A 169 -4.53 5.18 -9.96
CA LEU A 169 -5.49 4.58 -10.89
C LEU A 169 -6.90 5.17 -10.73
N ARG A 170 -7.34 5.50 -9.52
CA ARG A 170 -8.62 6.19 -9.31
C ARG A 170 -8.65 7.59 -9.90
N GLU A 171 -7.51 8.29 -9.86
CA GLU A 171 -7.37 9.61 -10.46
C GLU A 171 -7.32 9.53 -12.00
N TRP A 172 -6.55 8.58 -12.54
CA TRP A 172 -6.39 8.41 -13.99
C TRP A 172 -7.61 7.78 -14.67
N LEU A 173 -8.32 6.90 -13.96
CA LEU A 173 -9.45 6.14 -14.48
C LEU A 173 -10.72 6.35 -13.61
N PRO A 174 -11.26 7.57 -13.55
CA PRO A 174 -12.36 7.91 -12.63
C PRO A 174 -13.68 7.17 -12.91
N ARG A 175 -13.80 6.52 -14.08
CA ARG A 175 -14.97 5.70 -14.44
C ARG A 175 -14.82 4.23 -14.09
N ALA A 176 -13.61 3.77 -13.75
CA ALA A 176 -13.33 2.40 -13.34
C ALA A 176 -13.55 2.23 -11.84
N SER A 177 -14.09 1.07 -11.44
CA SER A 177 -14.12 0.68 -10.03
C SER A 177 -12.76 0.06 -9.66
N VAL A 178 -11.92 0.79 -8.96
CA VAL A 178 -10.57 0.35 -8.55
C VAL A 178 -10.59 -0.02 -7.07
N THR A 179 -10.22 -1.28 -6.76
CA THR A 179 -10.24 -1.85 -5.42
C THR A 179 -8.91 -2.56 -5.15
N SER A 180 -8.39 -2.53 -3.94
CA SER A 180 -7.23 -3.35 -3.57
C SER A 180 -7.58 -4.83 -3.52
N LEU A 181 -6.58 -5.70 -3.72
CA LEU A 181 -6.76 -7.14 -3.65
C LEU A 181 -7.23 -7.56 -2.25
N GLY A 182 -6.62 -7.01 -1.20
CA GLY A 182 -7.00 -7.29 0.19
C GLY A 182 -8.45 -6.96 0.47
N GLU A 183 -8.90 -5.75 0.13
CA GLU A 183 -10.30 -5.35 0.28
C GLU A 183 -11.25 -6.25 -0.51
N PHE A 184 -10.88 -6.61 -1.74
CA PHE A 184 -11.75 -7.43 -2.59
C PHE A 184 -11.90 -8.85 -2.03
N LEU A 185 -10.79 -9.52 -1.70
CA LEU A 185 -10.79 -10.89 -1.20
C LEU A 185 -11.39 -10.99 0.21
N SER A 186 -11.13 -10.01 1.08
CA SER A 186 -11.70 -9.99 2.43
C SER A 186 -13.24 -9.84 2.46
N LYS A 187 -13.87 -9.45 1.35
CA LYS A 187 -15.34 -9.46 1.19
C LYS A 187 -15.90 -10.83 0.78
N LYS A 188 -15.06 -11.73 0.26
CA LYS A 188 -15.50 -13.07 -0.18
C LYS A 188 -15.80 -13.97 1.03
N MET A 189 -16.97 -14.62 1.02
CA MET A 189 -17.35 -15.55 2.10
C MET A 189 -16.37 -16.72 2.22
N GLU A 190 -15.85 -17.22 1.10
CA GLU A 190 -14.85 -18.30 1.02
C GLU A 190 -13.57 -17.96 1.78
N VAL A 191 -13.17 -16.69 1.79
CA VAL A 191 -12.00 -16.19 2.51
C VAL A 191 -12.36 -15.87 3.96
N ARG A 192 -13.44 -15.11 4.18
CA ARG A 192 -13.87 -14.66 5.51
C ARG A 192 -14.13 -15.82 6.46
N SER A 193 -14.81 -16.88 5.99
CA SER A 193 -15.15 -18.04 6.81
C SER A 193 -13.94 -18.85 7.29
N LYS A 194 -12.78 -18.65 6.68
CA LYS A 194 -11.53 -19.34 7.05
C LYS A 194 -10.64 -18.53 8.00
N LEU A 195 -10.96 -17.26 8.23
CA LEU A 195 -10.30 -16.45 9.25
C LEU A 195 -10.73 -16.89 10.65
N ARG A 196 -9.80 -16.87 11.58
CA ARG A 196 -9.97 -17.33 12.97
C ARG A 196 -9.55 -16.27 13.97
N ALA A 197 -10.11 -16.31 15.16
CA ALA A 197 -9.75 -15.41 16.26
C ALA A 197 -8.26 -15.49 16.67
N SER A 198 -7.59 -16.61 16.37
CA SER A 198 -6.16 -16.79 16.63
C SER A 198 -5.25 -16.30 15.49
N ASP A 199 -5.81 -15.74 14.41
CA ASP A 199 -5.04 -15.21 13.29
C ASP A 199 -4.64 -13.75 13.55
N LEU A 200 -3.48 -13.36 13.03
CA LEU A 200 -3.12 -11.98 12.77
C LEU A 200 -3.37 -11.68 11.29
N TYR A 201 -4.31 -10.79 11.01
CA TYR A 201 -4.58 -10.31 9.67
C TYR A 201 -3.79 -9.02 9.41
N VAL A 202 -2.92 -9.03 8.42
CA VAL A 202 -2.03 -7.91 8.07
C VAL A 202 -2.58 -7.20 6.84
N ILE A 203 -3.17 -6.04 7.09
CA ILE A 203 -3.74 -5.14 6.10
C ILE A 203 -2.60 -4.47 5.31
N GLU A 204 -2.71 -4.40 3.99
CA GLU A 204 -1.80 -3.64 3.14
C GLU A 204 -1.99 -2.14 3.38
N THR A 205 -0.95 -1.48 3.88
CA THR A 205 -1.06 -0.13 4.47
C THR A 205 -1.25 0.97 3.46
N ARG A 206 -0.68 0.87 2.25
CA ARG A 206 -0.78 1.91 1.20
C ARG A 206 -2.21 2.01 0.68
N ALA A 207 -2.84 0.85 0.40
CA ALA A 207 -4.23 0.80 -0.05
C ALA A 207 -5.19 1.22 1.07
N PHE A 208 -4.96 0.75 2.31
CA PHE A 208 -5.78 1.11 3.46
C PHE A 208 -5.79 2.62 3.69
N HIS A 209 -4.62 3.26 3.74
CA HIS A 209 -4.54 4.70 3.98
C HIS A 209 -4.96 5.55 2.78
N ALA A 210 -4.89 5.00 1.56
CA ALA A 210 -5.43 5.70 0.38
C ALA A 210 -6.95 5.94 0.46
N ASP A 211 -7.66 5.13 1.27
CA ASP A 211 -9.12 5.22 1.44
C ASP A 211 -9.53 4.96 2.91
N HIS A 212 -8.74 5.51 3.83
CA HIS A 212 -8.81 5.25 5.26
C HIS A 212 -10.23 5.41 5.82
N ARG A 213 -10.89 6.56 5.57
CA ARG A 213 -12.22 6.87 6.12
C ARG A 213 -13.26 5.77 5.80
N ARG A 214 -13.20 5.22 4.60
CA ARG A 214 -14.11 4.16 4.16
C ARG A 214 -13.69 2.77 4.66
N LEU A 215 -12.38 2.47 4.61
CA LEU A 215 -11.86 1.15 4.92
C LEU A 215 -11.83 0.83 6.40
N VAL A 216 -11.77 1.82 7.28
CA VAL A 216 -11.90 1.60 8.74
C VAL A 216 -13.15 0.78 9.06
N GLY A 217 -14.33 1.19 8.56
CA GLY A 217 -15.57 0.47 8.81
C GLY A 217 -15.58 -0.94 8.21
N HIS A 218 -14.94 -1.14 7.06
CA HIS A 218 -14.82 -2.46 6.45
C HIS A 218 -14.00 -3.43 7.31
N TYR A 219 -12.82 -3.01 7.77
CA TYR A 219 -11.94 -3.87 8.58
C TYR A 219 -12.43 -4.03 10.01
N ASP A 220 -13.08 -3.03 10.60
CA ASP A 220 -13.77 -3.19 11.88
C ASP A 220 -14.89 -4.26 11.79
N ALA A 221 -15.67 -4.27 10.71
CA ALA A 221 -16.69 -5.30 10.48
C ALA A 221 -16.07 -6.69 10.22
N LEU A 222 -14.93 -6.76 9.51
CA LEU A 222 -14.19 -8.00 9.31
C LEU A 222 -13.67 -8.54 10.65
N ARG A 223 -13.05 -7.69 11.45
CA ARG A 223 -12.56 -8.03 12.80
C ARG A 223 -13.69 -8.50 13.72
N ALA A 224 -14.81 -7.80 13.74
CA ALA A 224 -15.95 -8.17 14.56
C ALA A 224 -16.53 -9.55 14.19
N SER A 225 -16.52 -9.90 12.90
CA SER A 225 -17.08 -11.16 12.40
C SER A 225 -16.13 -12.36 12.52
N SER A 226 -14.82 -12.15 12.43
CA SER A 226 -13.80 -13.22 12.47
C SER A 226 -13.14 -13.37 13.84
N GLY A 227 -13.14 -12.31 14.64
CA GLY A 227 -12.39 -12.22 15.88
C GLY A 227 -10.87 -12.05 15.72
N CYS A 228 -10.35 -12.02 14.46
CA CYS A 228 -8.92 -11.99 14.21
C CYS A 228 -8.28 -10.67 14.68
N GLU A 229 -7.03 -10.76 15.13
CA GLU A 229 -6.20 -9.59 15.40
C GLU A 229 -5.81 -8.92 14.08
N MET A 230 -5.53 -7.61 14.13
CA MET A 230 -5.09 -6.85 12.95
C MET A 230 -3.89 -5.97 13.28
N ASN A 231 -3.13 -5.58 12.25
CA ASN A 231 -2.03 -4.62 12.38
C ASN A 231 -2.54 -3.17 12.51
N LEU A 232 -3.60 -2.96 13.26
CA LEU A 232 -4.17 -1.63 13.55
C LEU A 232 -3.75 -1.16 14.95
N ASP A 233 -3.42 0.12 15.06
CA ASP A 233 -3.25 0.78 16.36
C ASP A 233 -4.60 1.22 16.97
N LEU A 234 -4.55 1.87 18.13
CA LEU A 234 -5.74 2.35 18.83
C LEU A 234 -6.51 3.42 18.04
N GLN A 235 -5.85 4.12 17.15
CA GLN A 235 -6.44 5.15 16.28
C GLN A 235 -6.95 4.57 14.94
N ARG A 236 -6.94 3.25 14.78
CA ARG A 236 -7.29 2.57 13.53
C ARG A 236 -6.35 2.89 12.37
N ILE A 237 -5.09 3.20 12.66
CA ILE A 237 -4.05 3.39 11.65
C ILE A 237 -3.31 2.07 11.47
N ALA A 238 -3.18 1.61 10.23
CA ALA A 238 -2.50 0.37 9.94
C ALA A 238 -0.97 0.53 10.08
N ILE A 239 -0.39 -0.42 10.83
CA ILE A 239 1.04 -0.46 11.10
C ILE A 239 1.71 -1.22 9.95
N PRO A 240 2.69 -0.63 9.25
CA PRO A 240 3.37 -1.30 8.14
C PRO A 240 4.07 -2.59 8.57
N ALA A 241 4.05 -3.61 7.71
CA ALA A 241 4.65 -4.92 7.97
C ALA A 241 6.15 -4.86 8.31
N MET A 242 6.88 -3.85 7.82
CA MET A 242 8.28 -3.62 8.23
C MET A 242 8.44 -3.47 9.75
N GLN A 243 7.36 -3.18 10.49
CA GLN A 243 7.32 -3.14 11.96
C GLN A 243 6.78 -4.45 12.57
N ALA A 244 6.98 -5.58 11.90
CA ALA A 244 6.47 -6.89 12.31
C ALA A 244 6.76 -7.24 13.77
N ARG A 245 7.94 -6.88 14.29
CA ARG A 245 8.30 -7.11 15.71
C ARG A 245 7.35 -6.39 16.65
N TRP A 246 7.04 -5.13 16.36
CA TRP A 246 6.09 -4.36 17.16
C TRP A 246 4.64 -4.84 16.98
N ILE A 247 4.26 -5.23 15.75
CA ILE A 247 2.92 -5.80 15.50
C ILE A 247 2.71 -7.08 16.32
N LEU A 248 3.75 -7.91 16.49
CA LEU A 248 3.67 -9.18 17.22
C LEU A 248 3.91 -9.04 18.72
N GLU A 249 4.35 -7.88 19.20
CA GLU A 249 4.66 -7.66 20.62
C GLU A 249 3.45 -7.95 21.52
N GLY A 250 3.62 -8.85 22.48
CA GLY A 250 2.58 -9.26 23.42
C GLY A 250 1.45 -10.11 22.81
N ARG A 251 1.50 -10.45 21.53
CA ARG A 251 0.46 -11.24 20.83
C ARG A 251 0.88 -12.71 20.69
N ARG A 252 -0.07 -13.61 20.90
CA ARG A 252 0.05 -15.04 20.58
C ARG A 252 -0.84 -15.34 19.41
N VAL A 253 -0.25 -15.55 18.24
CA VAL A 253 -0.98 -15.79 16.99
C VAL A 253 -0.68 -17.19 16.46
N ALA A 254 -1.68 -17.85 15.91
CA ALA A 254 -1.53 -19.18 15.31
C ALA A 254 -1.08 -19.11 13.83
N ARG A 255 -1.54 -18.07 13.11
CA ARG A 255 -1.20 -17.82 11.70
C ARG A 255 -1.12 -16.33 11.46
N ILE A 256 -0.31 -15.94 10.49
CA ILE A 256 -0.20 -14.55 10.00
C ILE A 256 -0.71 -14.55 8.56
N ILE A 257 -1.79 -13.81 8.30
CA ILE A 257 -2.43 -13.71 6.99
C ILE A 257 -2.14 -12.33 6.41
N VAL A 258 -1.42 -12.24 5.31
CA VAL A 258 -1.04 -10.97 4.68
C VAL A 258 -1.86 -10.70 3.42
N GLU A 259 -2.18 -9.44 3.17
CA GLU A 259 -2.83 -8.98 1.93
C GLU A 259 -1.84 -8.75 0.79
N ASP A 260 -0.63 -8.30 1.11
CA ASP A 260 0.46 -8.15 0.15
C ASP A 260 1.48 -9.29 0.33
N LEU A 261 1.75 -10.00 -0.76
CA LEU A 261 2.74 -11.09 -0.76
C LEU A 261 4.15 -10.59 -0.40
N GLY A 262 4.46 -9.34 -0.69
CA GLY A 262 5.71 -8.70 -0.29
C GLY A 262 5.92 -8.61 1.21
N ASP A 263 4.83 -8.54 1.98
CA ASP A 263 4.86 -8.45 3.44
C ASP A 263 5.24 -9.78 4.12
N CYS A 264 5.15 -10.93 3.42
CA CYS A 264 5.51 -12.23 3.99
C CYS A 264 6.93 -12.25 4.57
N SER A 265 7.88 -11.61 3.89
CA SER A 265 9.29 -11.60 4.31
C SER A 265 9.51 -10.87 5.63
N ALA A 266 8.71 -9.86 5.94
CA ALA A 266 8.80 -9.09 7.17
C ALA A 266 8.51 -9.93 8.43
N PHE A 267 7.76 -11.02 8.28
CA PHE A 267 7.36 -11.93 9.36
C PHE A 267 8.17 -13.24 9.38
N SER A 268 9.25 -13.36 8.60
CA SER A 268 10.05 -14.59 8.47
C SER A 268 10.67 -15.08 9.79
N PHE A 269 10.82 -14.20 10.79
CA PHE A 269 11.32 -14.56 12.13
C PHE A 269 10.22 -15.11 13.06
N ALA A 270 8.94 -15.03 12.69
CA ALA A 270 7.84 -15.48 13.53
C ALA A 270 7.75 -17.02 13.53
N ALA A 271 7.39 -17.60 14.68
CA ALA A 271 7.12 -19.02 14.76
C ALA A 271 5.81 -19.44 14.09
N ALA A 272 4.86 -18.51 13.96
CA ALA A 272 3.58 -18.73 13.28
C ALA A 272 3.77 -18.76 11.76
N PRO A 273 3.09 -19.65 11.03
CA PRO A 273 3.15 -19.70 9.58
C PRO A 273 2.57 -18.41 8.97
N VAL A 274 3.26 -17.91 7.94
CA VAL A 274 2.85 -16.72 7.18
C VAL A 274 2.23 -17.17 5.86
N MET A 275 1.04 -16.69 5.57
CA MET A 275 0.24 -17.08 4.40
C MET A 275 -0.28 -15.82 3.69
N HIS A 276 -0.34 -15.87 2.38
CA HIS A 276 -1.08 -14.85 1.63
C HIS A 276 -2.60 -15.12 1.72
N LEU A 277 -3.40 -14.06 1.66
CA LEU A 277 -4.86 -14.14 1.74
C LEU A 277 -5.49 -15.10 0.72
N ALA A 278 -4.89 -15.25 -0.46
CA ALA A 278 -5.33 -16.21 -1.48
C ALA A 278 -4.98 -17.67 -1.15
N ASP A 279 -4.23 -17.94 -0.10
CA ASP A 279 -3.91 -19.32 0.35
C ASP A 279 -4.96 -19.86 1.33
N LEU A 280 -5.88 -19.00 1.78
CA LEU A 280 -7.05 -19.41 2.54
C LEU A 280 -8.07 -20.10 1.65
#